data_f870ce524474307852473459dd31198c
#
_entry.id   f870ce524474307852473459dd31198c
#
_cell.length_a   1.000
_cell.length_b   1.000
_cell.length_c   1.000
_cell.angle_alpha   90.00
_cell.angle_beta   90.00
_cell.angle_gamma   90.00
#
_symmetry.space_group_name_H-M   'P 1'
#
loop_
_entity.id
_entity.type
_entity.pdbx_description
1 polymer ?
#
loop_
_entity_poly.entity_id
_entity_poly.type
_entity_poly.pdbx_seq_one_letter_code
_entity_poly.pdbx_strand_id
1 'polypeptide(L)'
;MHKIKILQNNVPMDITHVAGNITLSSSVGTLGSSLNFEIARNYGNPDYYISEAVQVGDIVKFINGAKEIFTGVIVEIETGKFKKSIKCLDFYFYLNKNKIIKQFNEINASSAIKQLLIELGIEIGEFENIPTLITKIYKKNTVAEIIKDILEKVNNERGEKYILEIEGMKFNLIKYKKIEAKLGYNFLGTTTLNESIIDMKNSIIVTSNEQEDEEILESARDEESIKKYGLLQEVIEIDPDADDTAKVKNVAEKKLKELNKVFKRASIKVYGNDELKAGRILEVKNDEYKLRGKYLIKSCSHTYQKEHLTDLELEVADD
;
A
#
# COMPACT_ATOMS: atom_id res chain seq x y z
N MET A 1 9.97 7.44 23.19
CA MET A 1 11.06 8.22 22.56
C MET A 1 11.45 7.49 21.29
N HIS A 2 11.49 8.19 20.16
CA HIS A 2 11.84 7.59 18.88
C HIS A 2 13.37 7.59 18.67
N LYS A 3 13.85 6.68 17.80
CA LYS A 3 15.27 6.57 17.41
C LYS A 3 15.37 6.35 15.91
N ILE A 4 16.36 6.97 15.29
CA ILE A 4 16.75 6.72 13.89
C ILE A 4 18.16 6.16 13.88
N LYS A 5 18.31 4.99 13.26
CA LYS A 5 19.61 4.34 13.05
C LYS A 5 19.85 4.14 11.56
N ILE A 6 21.06 4.40 11.13
CA ILE A 6 21.53 4.12 9.78
C ILE A 6 22.48 2.94 9.85
N LEU A 7 22.33 1.98 8.94
CA LEU A 7 23.20 0.82 8.83
C LEU A 7 24.11 1.04 7.62
N GLN A 8 25.39 1.17 7.88
CA GLN A 8 26.44 1.19 6.85
C GLN A 8 27.30 -0.06 7.00
N ASN A 9 27.36 -0.89 5.96
CA ASN A 9 28.07 -2.19 6.03
C ASN A 9 27.69 -3.02 7.28
N ASN A 10 26.41 -3.02 7.65
CA ASN A 10 25.85 -3.66 8.84
C ASN A 10 26.30 -3.05 10.19
N VAL A 11 26.99 -1.93 10.19
CA VAL A 11 27.34 -1.21 11.43
C VAL A 11 26.27 -0.16 11.71
N PRO A 12 25.54 -0.22 12.85
CA PRO A 12 24.51 0.75 13.18
C PRO A 12 25.13 2.06 13.69
N MET A 13 24.70 3.17 13.10
CA MET A 13 25.00 4.53 13.50
C MET A 13 23.73 5.21 14.00
N ASP A 14 23.69 5.67 15.24
CA ASP A 14 22.55 6.39 15.82
C ASP A 14 22.63 7.88 15.48
N ILE A 15 21.67 8.36 14.71
CA ILE A 15 21.57 9.77 14.29
C ILE A 15 20.42 10.51 14.95
N THR A 16 19.81 9.93 15.98
CA THR A 16 18.61 10.47 16.63
C THR A 16 18.78 11.92 17.09
N HIS A 17 19.97 12.26 17.60
CA HIS A 17 20.24 13.59 18.17
C HIS A 17 20.33 14.72 17.14
N VAL A 18 20.56 14.40 15.87
CA VAL A 18 20.62 15.38 14.76
C VAL A 18 19.43 15.27 13.80
N ALA A 19 18.57 14.27 13.98
CA ALA A 19 17.41 14.03 13.15
C ALA A 19 16.15 14.75 13.69
N GLY A 20 15.34 15.27 12.79
CA GLY A 20 14.08 15.94 13.11
C GLY A 20 13.09 15.90 11.95
N ASN A 21 11.91 16.49 12.14
CA ASN A 21 10.85 16.59 11.14
C ASN A 21 10.48 15.23 10.51
N ILE A 22 10.33 14.21 11.38
CA ILE A 22 10.15 12.83 10.96
C ILE A 22 8.70 12.61 10.55
N THR A 23 8.48 12.11 9.33
CA THR A 23 7.18 11.75 8.79
C THR A 23 7.22 10.35 8.18
N LEU A 24 6.34 9.46 8.63
CA LEU A 24 6.14 8.11 8.09
C LEU A 24 4.78 8.05 7.41
N SER A 25 4.75 7.74 6.12
CA SER A 25 3.52 7.72 5.32
C SER A 25 3.34 6.40 4.60
N SER A 26 2.07 5.98 4.48
CA SER A 26 1.65 4.81 3.71
C SER A 26 0.32 5.07 3.00
N SER A 27 0.07 4.41 1.86
CA SER A 27 -1.17 4.51 1.10
C SER A 27 -1.51 3.17 0.44
N VAL A 28 -2.79 2.84 0.34
CA VAL A 28 -3.27 1.64 -0.37
C VAL A 28 -2.98 1.70 -1.87
N GLY A 29 -2.93 2.92 -2.45
CA GLY A 29 -2.64 3.11 -3.88
C GLY A 29 -1.18 2.89 -4.27
N THR A 30 -0.26 3.01 -3.31
CA THR A 30 1.17 2.77 -3.49
C THR A 30 1.61 1.62 -2.59
N LEU A 31 2.11 0.53 -3.19
CA LEU A 31 2.71 -0.52 -2.39
C LEU A 31 3.96 0.04 -1.69
N GLY A 32 3.98 -0.08 -0.35
CA GLY A 32 5.09 0.35 0.48
C GLY A 32 4.86 1.66 1.26
N SER A 33 5.80 1.92 2.15
CA SER A 33 5.82 3.08 3.03
C SER A 33 7.02 3.97 2.74
N SER A 34 6.90 5.26 3.06
CA SER A 34 7.98 6.22 2.96
C SER A 34 8.26 6.87 4.31
N LEU A 35 9.53 6.97 4.66
CA LEU A 35 10.01 7.72 5.82
C LEU A 35 10.81 8.94 5.33
N ASN A 36 10.37 10.13 5.72
CA ASN A 36 11.07 11.38 5.45
C ASN A 36 11.51 11.98 6.77
N PHE A 37 12.72 12.51 6.79
CA PHE A 37 13.26 13.24 7.94
C PHE A 37 14.36 14.22 7.52
N GLU A 38 14.69 15.12 8.41
CA GLU A 38 15.79 16.07 8.21
C GLU A 38 16.93 15.76 9.17
N ILE A 39 18.17 15.98 8.70
CA ILE A 39 19.38 15.92 9.52
C ILE A 39 19.96 17.31 9.59
N ALA A 40 20.20 17.80 10.81
CA ALA A 40 20.87 19.08 11.03
C ALA A 40 22.32 19.02 10.51
N ARG A 41 22.78 20.11 9.91
CA ARG A 41 24.09 20.23 9.30
C ARG A 41 24.77 21.53 9.71
N ASN A 42 26.01 21.44 10.15
CA ASN A 42 26.84 22.63 10.46
C ASN A 42 28.31 22.34 10.14
N TYR A 43 28.84 22.94 9.09
CA TYR A 43 30.22 22.72 8.64
C TYR A 43 31.32 23.10 9.65
N GLY A 44 31.02 23.98 10.58
CA GLY A 44 31.99 24.45 11.57
C GLY A 44 32.01 23.68 12.88
N ASN A 45 31.08 22.70 13.07
CA ASN A 45 30.95 22.00 14.33
C ASN A 45 31.08 20.48 14.15
N PRO A 46 32.07 19.83 14.80
CA PRO A 46 32.29 18.38 14.71
C PRO A 46 31.09 17.54 15.13
N ASP A 47 30.23 18.02 16.02
CA ASP A 47 29.02 17.30 16.47
C ASP A 47 28.03 16.99 15.33
N TYR A 48 28.14 17.72 14.21
CA TYR A 48 27.32 17.56 13.03
C TYR A 48 27.97 16.76 11.88
N TYR A 49 29.20 16.29 12.04
CA TYR A 49 29.90 15.55 10.97
C TYR A 49 29.24 14.24 10.63
N ILE A 50 28.46 13.68 11.54
CA ILE A 50 27.65 12.49 11.29
C ILE A 50 26.69 12.67 10.09
N SER A 51 26.25 13.90 9.80
CA SER A 51 25.42 14.21 8.65
C SER A 51 26.14 13.96 7.31
N GLU A 52 27.46 14.07 7.28
CA GLU A 52 28.27 13.87 6.06
C GLU A 52 28.50 12.38 5.77
N ALA A 53 28.40 11.51 6.78
CA ALA A 53 28.56 10.08 6.63
C ALA A 53 27.34 9.41 5.94
N VAL A 54 26.17 10.06 5.98
CA VAL A 54 24.91 9.51 5.45
C VAL A 54 24.90 9.57 3.92
N GLN A 55 24.61 8.43 3.27
CA GLN A 55 24.66 8.25 1.83
C GLN A 55 23.36 7.65 1.27
N VAL A 56 23.08 7.89 -0.01
CA VAL A 56 22.05 7.18 -0.76
C VAL A 56 22.42 5.69 -0.82
N GLY A 57 21.43 4.82 -0.58
CA GLY A 57 21.63 3.38 -0.50
C GLY A 57 21.83 2.85 0.93
N ASP A 58 22.09 3.71 1.91
CA ASP A 58 22.15 3.30 3.31
C ASP A 58 20.79 2.79 3.78
N ILE A 59 20.79 1.79 4.67
CA ILE A 59 19.57 1.26 5.28
C ILE A 59 19.24 2.08 6.54
N VAL A 60 17.98 2.50 6.65
CA VAL A 60 17.46 3.24 7.79
C VAL A 60 16.50 2.37 8.59
N LYS A 61 16.65 2.40 9.91
CA LYS A 61 15.71 1.84 10.88
C LYS A 61 15.12 2.96 11.71
N PHE A 62 13.78 3.01 11.75
CA PHE A 62 13.05 3.92 12.62
C PHE A 62 12.34 3.13 13.71
N ILE A 63 12.62 3.48 14.96
CA ILE A 63 12.16 2.77 16.16
C ILE A 63 11.35 3.75 17.00
N ASN A 64 10.14 3.39 17.40
CA ASN A 64 9.35 4.15 18.35
C ASN A 64 9.13 3.31 19.62
N GLY A 65 9.59 3.83 20.76
CA GLY A 65 9.66 3.06 21.99
C GLY A 65 10.59 1.85 21.87
N ALA A 66 10.03 0.64 21.95
CA ALA A 66 10.76 -0.62 21.77
C ALA A 66 10.51 -1.27 20.40
N LYS A 67 9.59 -0.71 19.58
CA LYS A 67 9.15 -1.32 18.33
C LYS A 67 9.85 -0.67 17.13
N GLU A 68 10.46 -1.49 16.28
CA GLU A 68 10.88 -1.09 14.94
C GLU A 68 9.63 -0.94 14.07
N ILE A 69 9.35 0.27 13.58
CA ILE A 69 8.14 0.58 12.83
C ILE A 69 8.39 0.83 11.35
N PHE A 70 9.66 1.07 10.98
CA PHE A 70 10.06 1.20 9.58
C PHE A 70 11.52 0.74 9.41
N THR A 71 11.75 -0.01 8.32
CA THR A 71 13.09 -0.30 7.79
C THR A 71 13.04 -0.13 6.28
N GLY A 72 14.00 0.60 5.75
CA GLY A 72 14.05 0.90 4.32
C GLY A 72 15.39 1.45 3.87
N VAL A 73 15.47 1.87 2.62
CA VAL A 73 16.67 2.39 1.98
C VAL A 73 16.54 3.89 1.72
N ILE A 74 17.63 4.64 1.91
CA ILE A 74 17.71 6.05 1.51
C ILE A 74 17.75 6.11 -0.02
N VAL A 75 16.71 6.68 -0.62
CA VAL A 75 16.61 6.80 -2.08
C VAL A 75 16.95 8.19 -2.60
N GLU A 76 16.90 9.20 -1.72
CA GLU A 76 17.14 10.59 -2.09
C GLU A 76 17.68 11.38 -0.91
N ILE A 77 18.67 12.24 -1.16
CA ILE A 77 19.23 13.20 -0.20
C ILE A 77 19.28 14.56 -0.89
N GLU A 78 18.52 15.51 -0.36
CA GLU A 78 18.64 16.91 -0.74
C GLU A 78 19.50 17.65 0.29
N THR A 79 20.60 18.25 -0.17
CA THR A 79 21.57 18.90 0.71
C THR A 79 21.44 20.42 0.65
N GLY A 80 20.97 21.01 1.75
CA GLY A 80 20.95 22.45 1.97
C GLY A 80 22.11 22.91 2.84
N LYS A 81 22.16 24.24 3.11
CA LYS A 81 23.23 24.84 3.90
C LYS A 81 23.25 24.34 5.36
N PHE A 82 22.07 24.21 5.98
CA PHE A 82 21.95 23.89 7.42
C PHE A 82 21.27 22.55 7.69
N LYS A 83 20.82 21.87 6.65
CA LYS A 83 20.13 20.59 6.77
C LYS A 83 20.31 19.72 5.53
N LYS A 84 20.16 18.43 5.71
CA LYS A 84 19.88 17.45 4.65
C LYS A 84 18.46 16.94 4.81
N SER A 85 17.67 16.95 3.75
CA SER A 85 16.37 16.29 3.71
C SER A 85 16.55 14.89 3.16
N ILE A 86 16.10 13.89 3.90
CA ILE A 86 16.30 12.47 3.60
C ILE A 86 14.97 11.84 3.27
N LYS A 87 14.90 11.12 2.15
CA LYS A 87 13.76 10.31 1.75
C LYS A 87 14.14 8.85 1.69
N CYS A 88 13.40 8.04 2.44
CA CYS A 88 13.57 6.59 2.48
C CYS A 88 12.31 5.91 1.98
N LEU A 89 12.49 4.79 1.30
CA LEU A 89 11.40 3.90 0.92
C LEU A 89 11.68 2.52 1.52
N ASP A 90 10.62 1.80 1.91
CA ASP A 90 10.76 0.42 2.34
C ASP A 90 11.13 -0.49 1.15
N PHE A 91 11.31 -1.79 1.41
CA PHE A 91 11.80 -2.73 0.39
C PHE A 91 10.82 -3.01 -0.76
N TYR A 92 9.56 -2.54 -0.69
CA TYR A 92 8.69 -2.49 -1.88
C TYR A 92 9.26 -1.65 -3.01
N PHE A 93 10.17 -0.71 -2.70
CA PHE A 93 10.91 0.03 -3.71
C PHE A 93 11.53 -0.89 -4.76
N TYR A 94 12.14 -1.99 -4.35
CA TYR A 94 12.77 -2.94 -5.28
C TYR A 94 11.73 -3.69 -6.11
N LEU A 95 10.56 -4.04 -5.55
CA LEU A 95 9.49 -4.68 -6.30
C LEU A 95 8.92 -3.75 -7.37
N ASN A 96 8.80 -2.46 -7.07
CA ASN A 96 8.26 -1.44 -7.97
C ASN A 96 9.25 -1.03 -9.08
N LYS A 97 10.55 -1.17 -8.88
CA LYS A 97 11.58 -0.73 -9.83
C LYS A 97 12.06 -1.82 -10.78
N ASN A 98 11.99 -3.08 -10.37
CA ASN A 98 12.49 -4.18 -11.18
C ASN A 98 11.42 -4.68 -12.14
N LYS A 99 11.64 -4.45 -13.45
CA LYS A 99 10.84 -5.01 -14.53
C LYS A 99 11.47 -6.31 -15.02
N ILE A 100 10.67 -7.35 -15.13
CA ILE A 100 11.14 -8.68 -15.51
C ILE A 100 10.30 -9.28 -16.64
N ILE A 101 10.84 -10.35 -17.23
CA ILE A 101 10.10 -11.27 -18.09
C ILE A 101 10.04 -12.58 -17.30
N LYS A 102 8.85 -13.07 -17.00
CA LYS A 102 8.66 -14.28 -16.19
C LYS A 102 7.52 -15.11 -16.76
N GLN A 103 7.76 -16.41 -16.87
CA GLN A 103 6.73 -17.38 -17.22
C GLN A 103 6.48 -18.28 -16.02
N PHE A 104 5.22 -18.45 -15.71
CA PHE A 104 4.74 -19.47 -14.77
C PHE A 104 3.91 -20.49 -15.54
N ASN A 105 4.05 -21.76 -15.17
CA ASN A 105 3.27 -22.85 -15.73
C ASN A 105 2.80 -23.76 -14.59
N GLU A 106 1.50 -23.71 -14.30
CA GLU A 106 0.83 -24.50 -13.26
C GLU A 106 1.53 -24.46 -11.88
N ILE A 107 2.05 -23.28 -11.50
CA ILE A 107 2.70 -23.10 -10.20
C ILE A 107 1.74 -22.49 -9.18
N ASN A 108 1.77 -22.94 -7.93
CA ASN A 108 0.99 -22.35 -6.85
C ASN A 108 1.32 -20.86 -6.67
N ALA A 109 0.31 -20.02 -6.44
CA ALA A 109 0.44 -18.57 -6.28
C ALA A 109 1.47 -18.19 -5.21
N SER A 110 1.45 -18.83 -4.03
CA SER A 110 2.46 -18.61 -2.99
C SER A 110 3.88 -18.94 -3.45
N SER A 111 4.07 -20.03 -4.21
CA SER A 111 5.37 -20.42 -4.76
C SER A 111 5.85 -19.46 -5.85
N ALA A 112 4.93 -18.97 -6.70
CA ALA A 112 5.24 -17.97 -7.71
C ALA A 112 5.73 -16.66 -7.07
N ILE A 113 5.03 -16.14 -6.07
CA ILE A 113 5.42 -14.94 -5.33
C ILE A 113 6.77 -15.16 -4.64
N LYS A 114 6.95 -16.31 -3.99
CA LYS A 114 8.21 -16.67 -3.32
C LYS A 114 9.40 -16.65 -4.26
N GLN A 115 9.27 -17.22 -5.47
CA GLN A 115 10.33 -17.19 -6.49
C GLN A 115 10.72 -15.76 -6.87
N LEU A 116 9.72 -14.88 -7.08
CA LEU A 116 9.97 -13.48 -7.43
C LEU A 116 10.79 -12.74 -6.35
N LEU A 117 10.46 -12.97 -5.07
CA LEU A 117 11.16 -12.35 -3.96
C LEU A 117 12.60 -12.87 -3.81
N ILE A 118 12.80 -14.21 -3.93
CA ILE A 118 14.13 -14.83 -3.84
C ILE A 118 15.04 -14.33 -4.97
N GLU A 119 14.53 -14.19 -6.20
CA GLU A 119 15.29 -13.68 -7.34
C GLU A 119 15.80 -12.23 -7.13
N LEU A 120 15.09 -11.45 -6.30
CA LEU A 120 15.53 -10.12 -5.88
C LEU A 120 16.41 -10.11 -4.62
N GLY A 121 16.75 -11.29 -4.07
CA GLY A 121 17.53 -11.40 -2.82
C GLY A 121 16.78 -10.94 -1.58
N ILE A 122 15.44 -10.94 -1.62
CA ILE A 122 14.58 -10.48 -0.53
C ILE A 122 14.35 -11.61 0.47
N GLU A 123 14.48 -11.31 1.75
CA GLU A 123 14.19 -12.27 2.82
C GLU A 123 12.70 -12.58 2.92
N ILE A 124 12.40 -13.85 3.13
CA ILE A 124 11.04 -14.36 3.28
C ILE A 124 10.77 -14.65 4.76
N GLY A 125 9.65 -14.14 5.27
CA GLY A 125 9.13 -14.43 6.58
C GLY A 125 8.03 -15.49 6.56
N GLU A 126 6.89 -15.20 7.17
CA GLU A 126 5.71 -16.07 7.18
C GLU A 126 5.03 -16.05 5.80
N PHE A 127 4.76 -17.25 5.25
CA PHE A 127 4.17 -17.39 3.93
C PHE A 127 3.01 -18.39 3.98
N GLU A 128 1.81 -17.87 3.84
CA GLU A 128 0.59 -18.67 3.69
C GLU A 128 0.65 -19.50 2.39
N ASN A 129 0.15 -20.73 2.46
CA ASN A 129 0.05 -21.60 1.28
C ASN A 129 -1.20 -21.25 0.47
N ILE A 130 -1.01 -20.78 -0.75
CA ILE A 130 -2.10 -20.43 -1.68
C ILE A 130 -2.06 -21.38 -2.87
N PRO A 131 -2.98 -22.35 -2.95
CA PRO A 131 -2.92 -23.42 -3.96
C PRO A 131 -3.43 -23.01 -5.36
N THR A 132 -3.94 -21.77 -5.53
CA THR A 132 -4.35 -21.26 -6.85
C THR A 132 -3.22 -21.39 -7.85
N LEU A 133 -3.47 -22.01 -8.99
CA LEU A 133 -2.45 -22.24 -10.02
C LEU A 133 -2.31 -21.02 -10.92
N ILE A 134 -1.06 -20.66 -11.17
CA ILE A 134 -0.69 -19.57 -12.06
C ILE A 134 -0.05 -20.14 -13.32
N THR A 135 -0.70 -19.84 -14.47
CA THR A 135 -0.18 -20.15 -15.81
C THR A 135 -0.26 -18.88 -16.61
N LYS A 136 0.84 -18.12 -16.66
CA LYS A 136 0.88 -16.82 -17.33
C LYS A 136 2.30 -16.41 -17.69
N ILE A 137 2.44 -15.69 -18.81
CA ILE A 137 3.68 -15.04 -19.21
C ILE A 137 3.56 -13.54 -18.96
N TYR A 138 4.44 -13.03 -18.11
CA TYR A 138 4.56 -11.60 -17.83
C TYR A 138 5.70 -11.02 -18.67
N LYS A 139 5.44 -9.92 -19.37
CA LYS A 139 6.43 -9.25 -20.23
C LYS A 139 6.55 -7.79 -19.85
N LYS A 140 7.74 -7.40 -19.34
CA LYS A 140 8.05 -6.01 -18.95
C LYS A 140 7.20 -5.45 -17.79
N ASN A 141 6.58 -6.30 -17.00
CA ASN A 141 5.87 -5.92 -15.78
C ASN A 141 6.85 -5.74 -14.62
N THR A 142 6.55 -4.84 -13.70
CA THR A 142 7.27 -4.78 -12.43
C THR A 142 6.92 -5.99 -11.58
N VAL A 143 7.83 -6.38 -10.69
CA VAL A 143 7.56 -7.50 -9.77
C VAL A 143 6.32 -7.21 -8.91
N ALA A 144 6.13 -5.94 -8.51
CA ALA A 144 4.94 -5.51 -7.76
C ALA A 144 3.63 -5.70 -8.55
N GLU A 145 3.63 -5.35 -9.86
CA GLU A 145 2.48 -5.57 -10.74
C GLU A 145 2.15 -7.06 -10.89
N ILE A 146 3.19 -7.91 -11.05
CA ILE A 146 3.01 -9.36 -11.14
C ILE A 146 2.40 -9.93 -9.86
N ILE A 147 2.93 -9.53 -8.69
CA ILE A 147 2.40 -9.99 -7.40
C ILE A 147 0.95 -9.53 -7.20
N LYS A 148 0.64 -8.29 -7.58
CA LYS A 148 -0.73 -7.76 -7.52
C LYS A 148 -1.68 -8.56 -8.39
N ASP A 149 -1.31 -8.85 -9.64
CA ASP A 149 -2.10 -9.66 -10.57
C ASP A 149 -2.34 -11.08 -10.04
N ILE A 150 -1.29 -11.73 -9.50
CA ILE A 150 -1.42 -13.06 -8.87
C ILE A 150 -2.41 -13.02 -7.70
N LEU A 151 -2.31 -12.03 -6.81
CA LEU A 151 -3.21 -11.90 -5.65
C LEU A 151 -4.64 -11.54 -6.06
N GLU A 152 -4.82 -10.78 -7.14
CA GLU A 152 -6.13 -10.48 -7.70
C GLU A 152 -6.78 -11.74 -8.30
N LYS A 153 -6.03 -12.57 -9.05
CA LYS A 153 -6.51 -13.87 -9.52
C LYS A 153 -6.97 -14.76 -8.35
N VAL A 154 -6.16 -14.85 -7.29
CA VAL A 154 -6.54 -15.59 -6.07
C VAL A 154 -7.85 -15.09 -5.48
N ASN A 155 -8.01 -13.77 -5.35
CA ASN A 155 -9.23 -13.18 -4.83
C ASN A 155 -10.45 -13.46 -5.73
N ASN A 156 -10.27 -13.41 -7.05
CA ASN A 156 -11.35 -13.68 -8.00
C ASN A 156 -11.78 -15.16 -7.96
N GLU A 157 -10.85 -16.11 -7.87
CA GLU A 157 -11.16 -17.54 -7.85
C GLU A 157 -11.67 -18.03 -6.49
N ARG A 158 -11.12 -17.54 -5.39
CA ARG A 158 -11.38 -18.09 -4.05
C ARG A 158 -12.20 -17.18 -3.14
N GLY A 159 -12.38 -15.90 -3.52
CA GLY A 159 -12.98 -14.89 -2.64
C GLY A 159 -12.09 -14.55 -1.43
N GLU A 160 -10.84 -14.98 -1.42
CA GLU A 160 -9.89 -14.78 -0.33
C GLU A 160 -8.88 -13.70 -0.68
N LYS A 161 -8.77 -12.67 0.17
CA LYS A 161 -7.79 -11.59 -0.01
C LYS A 161 -6.53 -11.89 0.80
N TYR A 162 -5.38 -11.77 0.15
CA TYR A 162 -4.06 -11.86 0.76
C TYR A 162 -3.31 -10.55 0.55
N ILE A 163 -2.38 -10.28 1.45
CA ILE A 163 -1.49 -9.13 1.36
C ILE A 163 -0.05 -9.57 1.56
N LEU A 164 0.85 -8.85 0.95
CA LEU A 164 2.27 -8.95 1.19
C LEU A 164 2.65 -7.83 2.17
N GLU A 165 3.07 -8.15 3.37
CA GLU A 165 3.49 -7.17 4.40
C GLU A 165 4.99 -7.25 4.65
N ILE A 166 5.58 -6.10 5.00
CA ILE A 166 7.00 -6.03 5.38
C ILE A 166 7.08 -5.90 6.90
N GLU A 167 7.91 -6.76 7.50
CA GLU A 167 8.33 -6.65 8.89
C GLU A 167 9.86 -6.65 8.97
N GLY A 168 10.43 -5.51 9.32
CA GLY A 168 11.86 -5.29 9.19
C GLY A 168 12.32 -5.39 7.73
N MET A 169 13.11 -6.42 7.41
CA MET A 169 13.59 -6.70 6.05
C MET A 169 12.87 -7.88 5.38
N LYS A 170 11.93 -8.52 6.09
CA LYS A 170 11.26 -9.74 5.63
C LYS A 170 9.89 -9.44 5.07
N PHE A 171 9.55 -10.14 3.99
CA PHE A 171 8.21 -10.12 3.42
C PHE A 171 7.40 -11.30 3.92
N ASN A 172 6.19 -11.00 4.40
CA ASN A 172 5.20 -11.95 4.89
C ASN A 172 4.01 -11.96 3.93
N LEU A 173 3.61 -13.13 3.45
CA LEU A 173 2.39 -13.32 2.68
C LEU A 173 1.31 -13.87 3.62
N ILE A 174 0.36 -13.02 3.98
CA ILE A 174 -0.65 -13.33 4.99
C ILE A 174 -2.05 -13.12 4.46
N LYS A 175 -3.01 -13.89 4.98
CA LYS A 175 -4.41 -13.69 4.66
C LYS A 175 -4.86 -12.33 5.17
N TYR A 176 -5.52 -11.55 4.30
CA TYR A 176 -6.05 -10.25 4.69
C TYR A 176 -7.09 -10.44 5.80
N LYS A 177 -6.66 -10.22 7.01
CA LYS A 177 -7.57 -10.08 8.15
C LYS A 177 -7.96 -8.62 8.22
N LYS A 178 -9.26 -8.34 8.39
CA LYS A 178 -9.71 -7.00 8.76
C LYS A 178 -9.07 -6.68 10.11
N ILE A 179 -7.87 -6.09 10.08
CA ILE A 179 -7.19 -5.69 11.31
C ILE A 179 -7.87 -4.42 11.77
N GLU A 180 -8.65 -4.55 12.84
CA GLU A 180 -9.35 -3.43 13.45
C GLU A 180 -8.32 -2.65 14.28
N ALA A 181 -8.03 -1.42 13.86
CA ALA A 181 -7.31 -0.47 14.67
C ALA A 181 -8.31 0.23 15.59
N LYS A 182 -8.01 0.30 16.90
CA LYS A 182 -8.84 1.03 17.86
C LYS A 182 -8.31 2.45 17.99
N LEU A 183 -9.16 3.44 17.67
CA LEU A 183 -8.88 4.83 18.02
C LEU A 183 -9.34 5.16 19.44
N GLY A 184 -8.50 5.90 20.16
CA GLY A 184 -8.99 6.72 21.27
C GLY A 184 -9.84 7.88 20.70
N TYR A 185 -10.86 8.27 21.41
CA TYR A 185 -12.01 9.06 20.96
C TYR A 185 -11.73 10.52 20.56
N ASN A 186 -10.51 11.01 20.44
CA ASN A 186 -10.26 12.43 20.24
C ASN A 186 -9.71 12.70 18.83
N PHE A 187 -10.58 13.22 17.97
CA PHE A 187 -10.16 13.89 16.75
C PHE A 187 -9.52 15.24 17.11
N LEU A 188 -8.45 15.57 16.41
CA LEU A 188 -7.74 16.81 16.58
C LEU A 188 -8.00 17.69 15.34
N GLY A 189 -8.42 18.93 15.58
CA GLY A 189 -8.63 19.87 14.49
C GLY A 189 -9.88 19.60 13.65
N THR A 190 -9.85 20.05 12.40
CA THR A 190 -11.00 20.01 11.49
C THR A 190 -11.07 18.68 10.77
N THR A 191 -12.23 18.03 10.82
CA THR A 191 -12.55 16.86 9.99
C THR A 191 -13.16 17.33 8.67
N THR A 192 -12.66 16.81 7.56
CA THR A 192 -13.23 17.09 6.23
C THR A 192 -13.93 15.85 5.71
N LEU A 193 -15.18 16.03 5.24
CA LEU A 193 -15.95 14.99 4.56
C LEU A 193 -16.03 15.31 3.07
N ASN A 194 -15.79 14.31 2.24
CA ASN A 194 -15.86 14.41 0.79
C ASN A 194 -16.74 13.29 0.25
N GLU A 195 -17.68 13.65 -0.63
CA GLU A 195 -18.49 12.72 -1.41
C GLU A 195 -18.15 12.91 -2.89
N SER A 196 -17.81 11.84 -3.59
CA SER A 196 -17.30 11.91 -4.97
C SER A 196 -17.82 10.76 -5.83
N ILE A 197 -18.08 11.08 -7.10
CA ILE A 197 -18.38 10.09 -8.15
C ILE A 197 -17.23 9.96 -9.16
N ILE A 198 -16.07 10.57 -8.92
CA ILE A 198 -14.92 10.55 -9.85
C ILE A 198 -14.49 9.12 -10.16
N ASP A 199 -14.48 8.24 -9.16
CA ASP A 199 -14.07 6.85 -9.30
C ASP A 199 -15.25 5.90 -9.52
N MET A 200 -16.49 6.45 -9.64
CA MET A 200 -17.69 5.65 -9.89
C MET A 200 -17.66 5.02 -11.28
N LYS A 201 -18.08 3.75 -11.35
CA LYS A 201 -18.35 3.04 -12.60
C LYS A 201 -19.71 2.37 -12.49
N ASN A 202 -20.60 2.66 -13.44
CA ASN A 202 -21.96 2.13 -13.47
C ASN A 202 -22.20 1.20 -14.67
N SER A 203 -21.15 0.94 -15.44
CA SER A 203 -21.11 -0.04 -16.52
C SER A 203 -19.75 -0.73 -16.53
N ILE A 204 -19.74 -2.05 -16.44
CA ILE A 204 -18.54 -2.89 -16.50
C ILE A 204 -18.63 -3.76 -17.75
N ILE A 205 -17.62 -3.77 -18.57
CA ILE A 205 -17.44 -4.69 -19.69
C ILE A 205 -16.25 -5.59 -19.36
N VAL A 206 -16.40 -6.88 -19.55
CA VAL A 206 -15.33 -7.87 -19.40
C VAL A 206 -14.95 -8.39 -20.78
N THR A 207 -13.67 -8.30 -21.14
CA THR A 207 -13.12 -8.76 -22.41
C THR A 207 -12.10 -9.88 -22.19
N SER A 208 -11.85 -10.66 -23.26
CA SER A 208 -10.72 -11.59 -23.29
C SER A 208 -9.41 -10.84 -23.55
N ASN A 209 -8.30 -11.41 -23.06
CA ASN A 209 -6.94 -10.87 -23.28
C ASN A 209 -6.29 -11.49 -24.55
N GLU A 210 -7.05 -11.93 -25.53
CA GLU A 210 -6.52 -12.47 -26.79
C GLU A 210 -6.09 -11.33 -27.73
N GLN A 211 -4.83 -11.37 -28.18
CA GLN A 211 -4.15 -10.28 -28.88
C GLN A 211 -4.68 -9.99 -30.32
N GLU A 212 -5.56 -10.79 -30.86
CA GLU A 212 -6.03 -10.61 -32.26
C GLU A 212 -7.53 -10.32 -32.40
N ASP A 213 -8.37 -10.72 -31.41
CA ASP A 213 -9.80 -10.39 -31.40
C ASP A 213 -10.27 -10.14 -29.95
N GLU A 214 -10.42 -8.88 -29.56
CA GLU A 214 -11.06 -8.51 -28.28
C GLU A 214 -12.55 -8.89 -28.32
N GLU A 215 -12.91 -10.02 -27.77
CA GLU A 215 -14.30 -10.42 -27.63
C GLU A 215 -14.88 -9.95 -26.31
N ILE A 216 -16.06 -9.31 -26.36
CA ILE A 216 -16.81 -8.99 -25.15
C ILE A 216 -17.41 -10.27 -24.61
N LEU A 217 -16.90 -10.70 -23.45
CA LEU A 217 -17.34 -11.93 -22.79
C LEU A 217 -18.62 -11.72 -21.97
N GLU A 218 -18.73 -10.57 -21.30
CA GLU A 218 -19.87 -10.25 -20.44
C GLU A 218 -19.96 -8.74 -20.18
N SER A 219 -21.14 -8.26 -19.78
CA SER A 219 -21.33 -6.89 -19.34
C SER A 219 -22.32 -6.80 -18.19
N ALA A 220 -22.06 -5.91 -17.24
CA ALA A 220 -22.99 -5.58 -16.16
C ALA A 220 -23.17 -4.07 -16.10
N ARG A 221 -24.41 -3.59 -15.96
CA ARG A 221 -24.73 -2.16 -15.89
C ARG A 221 -25.90 -1.88 -14.97
N ASP A 222 -25.93 -0.68 -14.43
CA ASP A 222 -27.02 -0.13 -13.61
C ASP A 222 -27.67 1.03 -14.36
N GLU A 223 -28.84 0.78 -14.95
CA GLU A 223 -29.57 1.78 -15.75
C GLU A 223 -30.07 2.97 -14.91
N GLU A 224 -30.40 2.76 -13.63
CA GLU A 224 -30.81 3.85 -12.74
C GLU A 224 -29.64 4.78 -12.42
N SER A 225 -28.49 4.20 -12.13
CA SER A 225 -27.25 4.95 -11.92
C SER A 225 -26.82 5.70 -13.19
N ILE A 226 -26.90 5.04 -14.36
CA ILE A 226 -26.60 5.68 -15.65
C ILE A 226 -27.54 6.87 -15.92
N LYS A 227 -28.82 6.71 -15.67
CA LYS A 227 -29.80 7.79 -15.83
C LYS A 227 -29.50 8.98 -14.90
N LYS A 228 -28.98 8.72 -13.71
CA LYS A 228 -28.70 9.76 -12.70
C LYS A 228 -27.37 10.47 -12.91
N TYR A 229 -26.30 9.74 -13.25
CA TYR A 229 -24.94 10.23 -13.25
C TYR A 229 -24.28 10.25 -14.64
N GLY A 230 -24.98 9.74 -15.67
CA GLY A 230 -24.41 9.49 -16.98
C GLY A 230 -23.68 8.14 -17.04
N LEU A 231 -23.28 7.74 -18.24
CA LEU A 231 -22.51 6.50 -18.46
C LEU A 231 -21.06 6.67 -17.97
N LEU A 232 -20.68 5.89 -16.98
CA LEU A 232 -19.32 5.79 -16.43
C LEU A 232 -18.87 4.34 -16.58
N GLN A 233 -18.11 4.06 -17.64
CA GLN A 233 -17.77 2.70 -18.05
C GLN A 233 -16.33 2.33 -17.66
N GLU A 234 -16.12 1.07 -17.30
CA GLU A 234 -14.83 0.41 -17.13
C GLU A 234 -14.77 -0.83 -18.00
N VAL A 235 -13.60 -1.13 -18.57
CA VAL A 235 -13.32 -2.37 -19.30
C VAL A 235 -12.30 -3.16 -18.51
N ILE A 236 -12.58 -4.44 -18.25
CA ILE A 236 -11.73 -5.35 -17.49
C ILE A 236 -11.33 -6.49 -18.42
N GLU A 237 -10.03 -6.66 -18.59
CA GLU A 237 -9.47 -7.80 -19.30
C GLU A 237 -9.29 -8.99 -18.35
N ILE A 238 -9.70 -10.17 -18.80
CA ILE A 238 -9.46 -11.43 -18.07
C ILE A 238 -8.74 -12.43 -18.97
N ASP A 239 -8.05 -13.40 -18.34
CA ASP A 239 -7.33 -14.46 -19.04
C ASP A 239 -8.32 -15.42 -19.74
N PRO A 240 -8.18 -15.76 -21.04
CA PRO A 240 -9.13 -16.59 -21.79
C PRO A 240 -9.29 -18.02 -21.26
N ASP A 241 -8.36 -18.52 -20.43
CA ASP A 241 -8.51 -19.83 -19.74
C ASP A 241 -9.69 -19.88 -18.76
N ALA A 242 -10.44 -18.78 -18.61
CA ALA A 242 -11.67 -18.75 -17.85
C ALA A 242 -12.88 -19.18 -18.71
N ASP A 243 -12.88 -20.40 -19.21
CA ASP A 243 -13.98 -21.04 -19.97
C ASP A 243 -15.32 -21.15 -19.18
N ASP A 244 -15.41 -20.52 -18.04
CA ASP A 244 -16.58 -20.52 -17.17
C ASP A 244 -17.29 -19.16 -17.25
N THR A 245 -18.27 -19.08 -18.17
CA THR A 245 -19.14 -17.90 -18.35
C THR A 245 -19.74 -17.40 -17.03
N ALA A 246 -20.00 -18.31 -16.08
CA ALA A 246 -20.52 -17.97 -14.76
C ALA A 246 -19.47 -17.18 -13.93
N LYS A 247 -18.18 -17.51 -14.04
CA LYS A 247 -17.11 -16.75 -13.37
C LYS A 247 -16.97 -15.36 -13.95
N VAL A 248 -17.03 -15.24 -15.28
CA VAL A 248 -16.94 -13.95 -15.98
C VAL A 248 -18.07 -13.01 -15.53
N LYS A 249 -19.31 -13.53 -15.50
CA LYS A 249 -20.49 -12.80 -15.02
C LYS A 249 -20.32 -12.34 -13.56
N ASN A 250 -19.87 -13.24 -12.69
CA ASN A 250 -19.60 -12.89 -11.29
C ASN A 250 -18.54 -11.79 -11.14
N VAL A 251 -17.52 -11.76 -11.99
CA VAL A 251 -16.50 -10.70 -12.00
C VAL A 251 -17.15 -9.36 -12.36
N ALA A 252 -17.95 -9.31 -13.43
CA ALA A 252 -18.62 -8.09 -13.85
C ALA A 252 -19.58 -7.55 -12.77
N GLU A 253 -20.44 -8.42 -12.22
CA GLU A 253 -21.41 -8.04 -11.18
C GLU A 253 -20.72 -7.58 -9.88
N LYS A 254 -19.67 -8.29 -9.46
CA LYS A 254 -18.87 -7.91 -8.28
C LYS A 254 -18.21 -6.55 -8.45
N LYS A 255 -17.58 -6.32 -9.60
CA LYS A 255 -16.94 -5.02 -9.90
C LYS A 255 -17.94 -3.90 -10.01
N LEU A 256 -19.09 -4.14 -10.62
CA LEU A 256 -20.18 -3.15 -10.65
C LEU A 256 -20.62 -2.79 -9.23
N LYS A 257 -20.86 -3.76 -8.36
CA LYS A 257 -21.24 -3.54 -6.97
C LYS A 257 -20.17 -2.76 -6.18
N GLU A 258 -18.89 -3.03 -6.42
CA GLU A 258 -17.77 -2.32 -5.78
C GLU A 258 -17.66 -0.86 -6.21
N LEU A 259 -17.90 -0.57 -7.49
CA LEU A 259 -17.60 0.73 -8.10
C LEU A 259 -18.83 1.63 -8.31
N ASN A 260 -20.05 1.06 -8.39
CA ASN A 260 -21.27 1.83 -8.62
C ASN A 260 -21.82 2.44 -7.32
N LYS A 261 -21.05 3.37 -6.74
CA LYS A 261 -21.43 4.06 -5.52
C LYS A 261 -20.83 5.46 -5.45
N VAL A 262 -21.44 6.34 -4.66
CA VAL A 262 -20.81 7.60 -4.25
C VAL A 262 -19.75 7.25 -3.20
N PHE A 263 -18.49 7.53 -3.52
CA PHE A 263 -17.38 7.31 -2.60
C PHE A 263 -17.41 8.38 -1.51
N LYS A 264 -17.49 7.94 -0.26
CA LYS A 264 -17.47 8.82 0.91
C LYS A 264 -16.12 8.69 1.59
N ARG A 265 -15.39 9.80 1.64
CA ARG A 265 -14.05 9.88 2.25
C ARG A 265 -14.07 10.88 3.39
N ALA A 266 -13.29 10.61 4.41
CA ALA A 266 -13.08 11.51 5.52
C ALA A 266 -11.58 11.71 5.75
N SER A 267 -11.16 12.98 5.90
CA SER A 267 -9.80 13.29 6.35
C SER A 267 -9.89 13.70 7.83
N ILE A 268 -9.16 13.00 8.68
CA ILE A 268 -9.13 13.20 10.13
C ILE A 268 -7.71 13.29 10.64
N LYS A 269 -7.50 14.07 11.69
CA LYS A 269 -6.26 14.11 12.45
C LYS A 269 -6.50 13.55 13.86
N VAL A 270 -5.59 12.69 14.31
CA VAL A 270 -5.69 12.04 15.64
C VAL A 270 -4.33 12.03 16.33
N TYR A 271 -4.31 11.75 17.63
CA TYR A 271 -3.08 11.39 18.32
C TYR A 271 -2.48 10.12 17.71
N GLY A 272 -1.17 10.09 17.59
CA GLY A 272 -0.45 9.03 16.91
C GLY A 272 -0.55 7.67 17.61
N ASN A 273 -0.81 6.66 16.78
CA ASN A 273 -0.75 5.27 17.15
C ASN A 273 -0.11 4.50 16.00
N ASP A 274 1.02 3.85 16.22
CA ASP A 274 1.80 3.12 15.22
C ASP A 274 1.05 1.91 14.60
N GLU A 275 -0.10 1.54 15.16
CA GLU A 275 -0.98 0.52 14.58
C GLU A 275 -1.84 1.04 13.43
N LEU A 276 -1.98 2.39 13.32
CA LEU A 276 -2.70 3.01 12.23
C LEU A 276 -1.82 2.95 10.98
N LYS A 277 -2.22 2.13 10.02
CA LYS A 277 -1.53 1.96 8.73
C LYS A 277 -2.54 1.91 7.60
N ALA A 278 -2.14 2.31 6.40
CA ALA A 278 -2.97 2.12 5.23
C ALA A 278 -3.34 0.63 5.05
N GLY A 279 -4.56 0.36 4.59
CA GLY A 279 -5.10 -0.99 4.45
C GLY A 279 -5.73 -1.59 5.70
N ARG A 280 -5.71 -0.90 6.85
CA ARG A 280 -6.38 -1.34 8.08
C ARG A 280 -7.82 -0.83 8.12
N ILE A 281 -8.69 -1.59 8.79
CA ILE A 281 -10.06 -1.16 9.09
C ILE A 281 -10.07 -0.44 10.42
N LEU A 282 -10.67 0.75 10.42
CA LEU A 282 -10.84 1.58 11.60
C LEU A 282 -12.32 1.69 11.93
N GLU A 283 -12.71 1.30 13.13
CA GLU A 283 -14.05 1.62 13.63
C GLU A 283 -14.07 3.05 14.18
N VAL A 284 -14.91 3.87 13.57
CA VAL A 284 -15.06 5.29 13.94
C VAL A 284 -16.45 5.50 14.52
N LYS A 285 -16.51 6.23 15.64
CA LYS A 285 -17.75 6.73 16.23
C LYS A 285 -17.56 8.17 16.64
N ASN A 286 -18.00 9.08 15.79
CA ASN A 286 -17.99 10.52 16.07
C ASN A 286 -19.30 11.14 15.60
N ASP A 287 -20.12 11.58 16.56
CA ASP A 287 -21.47 12.09 16.31
C ASP A 287 -21.45 13.52 15.79
N GLU A 288 -20.45 14.31 16.16
CA GLU A 288 -20.27 15.69 15.71
C GLU A 288 -20.12 15.76 14.19
N TYR A 289 -19.32 14.87 13.62
CA TYR A 289 -19.06 14.79 12.18
C TYR A 289 -19.91 13.73 11.48
N LYS A 290 -20.88 13.12 12.17
CA LYS A 290 -21.74 12.03 11.64
C LYS A 290 -20.94 10.86 11.06
N LEU A 291 -19.74 10.60 11.57
CA LEU A 291 -18.90 9.48 11.21
C LEU A 291 -19.19 8.32 12.13
N ARG A 292 -19.86 7.30 11.63
CA ARG A 292 -20.14 6.06 12.36
C ARG A 292 -19.96 4.86 11.44
N GLY A 293 -19.24 3.84 11.93
CA GLY A 293 -19.05 2.58 11.21
C GLY A 293 -17.59 2.23 10.98
N LYS A 294 -17.40 1.31 10.06
CA LYS A 294 -16.07 0.80 9.66
C LYS A 294 -15.56 1.53 8.45
N TYR A 295 -14.32 1.97 8.53
CA TYR A 295 -13.65 2.71 7.48
C TYR A 295 -12.32 2.03 7.14
N LEU A 296 -12.02 1.93 5.86
CA LEU A 296 -10.69 1.57 5.37
C LEU A 296 -9.77 2.80 5.46
N ILE A 297 -8.61 2.65 6.07
CA ILE A 297 -7.56 3.67 6.03
C ILE A 297 -6.92 3.62 4.64
N LYS A 298 -7.22 4.61 3.80
CA LYS A 298 -6.67 4.72 2.44
C LYS A 298 -5.25 5.26 2.44
N SER A 299 -5.01 6.27 3.26
CA SER A 299 -3.68 6.81 3.52
C SER A 299 -3.50 7.17 4.99
N CYS A 300 -2.28 7.09 5.43
CA CYS A 300 -1.87 7.36 6.80
C CYS A 300 -0.54 8.10 6.79
N SER A 301 -0.46 9.22 7.49
CA SER A 301 0.78 10.00 7.65
C SER A 301 1.01 10.33 9.11
N HIS A 302 2.05 9.72 9.68
CA HIS A 302 2.49 9.98 11.05
C HIS A 302 3.54 11.06 11.08
N THR A 303 3.38 12.04 11.95
CA THR A 303 4.38 13.08 12.23
C THR A 303 4.91 12.88 13.65
N TYR A 304 6.22 12.68 13.76
CA TYR A 304 6.92 12.48 15.03
C TYR A 304 7.72 13.73 15.38
N GLN A 305 7.14 14.60 16.21
CA GLN A 305 7.77 15.80 16.76
C GLN A 305 7.68 15.78 18.29
N LYS A 306 7.28 16.92 18.90
CA LYS A 306 6.98 16.94 20.35
C LYS A 306 5.82 16.00 20.69
N GLU A 307 4.84 15.97 19.79
CA GLU A 307 3.72 15.06 19.86
C GLU A 307 3.76 14.13 18.65
N HIS A 308 3.31 12.91 18.82
CA HIS A 308 3.04 12.00 17.72
C HIS A 308 1.61 12.23 17.23
N LEU A 309 1.47 12.74 16.01
CA LEU A 309 0.19 13.00 15.37
C LEU A 309 0.06 12.13 14.12
N THR A 310 -1.18 11.82 13.76
CA THR A 310 -1.48 11.02 12.57
C THR A 310 -2.61 11.65 11.79
N ASP A 311 -2.34 11.94 10.52
CA ASP A 311 -3.34 12.33 9.52
C ASP A 311 -3.80 11.07 8.80
N LEU A 312 -5.12 10.86 8.70
CA LEU A 312 -5.75 9.71 8.07
C LEU A 312 -6.72 10.14 6.98
N GLU A 313 -6.65 9.46 5.84
CA GLU A 313 -7.73 9.45 4.86
C GLU A 313 -8.50 8.14 4.98
N LEU A 314 -9.78 8.26 5.24
CA LEU A 314 -10.71 7.16 5.48
C LEU A 314 -11.71 7.06 4.33
N GLU A 315 -12.04 5.84 3.94
CA GLU A 315 -13.12 5.53 3.01
C GLU A 315 -14.05 4.50 3.66
N VAL A 316 -15.37 4.64 3.47
CA VAL A 316 -16.32 3.68 4.03
C VAL A 316 -15.92 2.27 3.59
N ALA A 317 -15.72 1.38 4.56
CA ALA A 317 -15.39 -0.01 4.26
C ALA A 317 -16.64 -0.72 3.73
N ASP A 318 -16.49 -1.46 2.64
CA ASP A 318 -17.52 -2.39 2.18
C ASP A 318 -17.60 -3.56 3.17
N ASP A 319 -18.82 -4.00 3.48
CA ASP A 319 -19.13 -5.13 4.36
C ASP A 319 -18.66 -6.47 3.79
#